data_8cfbe8c793bd63b42945cf33c003bce6
#
_entry.id   8cfbe8c793bd63b42945cf33c003bce6
#
_cell.length_a   1.000
_cell.length_b   1.000
_cell.length_c   1.000
_cell.angle_alpha   90.00
_cell.angle_beta   90.00
_cell.angle_gamma   90.00
#
_symmetry.space_group_name_H-M   'P 1'
#
loop_
_entity.id
_entity.type
_entity.pdbx_description
1 polymer ?
#
loop_
_entity_poly.entity_id
_entity_poly.type
_entity_poly.pdbx_seq_one_letter_code
_entity_poly.pdbx_strand_id
1 'polypeptide(L)'
;QTGLKNLMDLAIIDEANKLNLSYLKEKYTKVDEIPFDFNRRRMSVVIKDKKGKTQLITKGAVEEILKISSKVEYRGKVESLTEEIKKEILEIVERLNSQGMRVIAVSQKTNPSVEGVFSVADESNMVLMGYLAFLDPPKESTLSAIKALNENGVSVKVLTGDNDGVTKCICKQVGIEVENILLGSQISEMDDEELKKKVEKINVFAKLSPSQKSRIVRILRENGHTVGFMGDGINDAAAMCEADVGISVDTAVDIAKESADIILLQKDLMVLEQGVIEGRRTFGNIIKYIKMTASSNFGNMLSVVIASVFLPFLPMLPIQILALNLIYDIS
;
A
#
# COMPACT_ATOMS: atom_id res chain seq x y z
N GLN A 1 -0.37 -23.70 2.96
CA GLN A 1 -1.25 -22.57 2.55
C GLN A 1 -2.03 -22.14 3.78
N THR A 2 -1.85 -20.90 4.19
CA THR A 2 -2.50 -20.32 5.38
C THR A 2 -3.92 -19.80 5.11
N GLY A 3 -4.52 -20.11 3.96
CA GLY A 3 -5.84 -19.60 3.55
C GLY A 3 -5.83 -18.22 2.86
N LEU A 4 -4.88 -17.36 3.16
CA LEU A 4 -4.68 -16.08 2.48
C LEU A 4 -3.82 -16.31 1.22
N LYS A 5 -4.44 -16.23 0.05
CA LYS A 5 -3.75 -16.33 -1.25
C LYS A 5 -3.22 -14.95 -1.62
N ASN A 6 -1.95 -14.69 -1.33
CA ASN A 6 -1.28 -13.52 -1.91
C ASN A 6 -0.62 -13.88 -3.26
N LEU A 7 -0.25 -12.86 -4.05
CA LEU A 7 0.36 -13.04 -5.37
C LEU A 7 1.64 -13.88 -5.33
N MET A 8 2.46 -13.74 -4.29
CA MET A 8 3.68 -14.54 -4.12
C MET A 8 3.37 -16.02 -3.88
N ASP A 9 2.35 -16.33 -3.07
CA ASP A 9 1.95 -17.72 -2.82
C ASP A 9 1.38 -18.37 -4.09
N LEU A 10 0.65 -17.61 -4.90
CA LEU A 10 0.18 -18.08 -6.21
C LEU A 10 1.34 -18.36 -7.16
N ALA A 11 2.32 -17.46 -7.25
CA ALA A 11 3.52 -17.65 -8.07
C ALA A 11 4.33 -18.89 -7.65
N ILE A 12 4.46 -19.15 -6.35
CA ILE A 12 5.12 -20.36 -5.83
C ILE A 12 4.35 -21.62 -6.25
N ILE A 13 3.01 -21.59 -6.19
CA ILE A 13 2.18 -22.72 -6.57
C ILE A 13 2.29 -22.98 -8.07
N ASP A 14 2.22 -21.94 -8.89
CA ASP A 14 2.33 -22.05 -10.33
C ASP A 14 3.68 -22.66 -10.74
N GLU A 15 4.76 -22.20 -10.13
CA GLU A 15 6.09 -22.75 -10.40
C GLU A 15 6.21 -24.21 -9.90
N ALA A 16 5.66 -24.53 -8.73
CA ALA A 16 5.62 -25.88 -8.22
C ALA A 16 4.81 -26.83 -9.14
N ASN A 17 3.73 -26.34 -9.76
CA ASN A 17 2.94 -27.12 -10.73
C ASN A 17 3.74 -27.37 -12.01
N LYS A 18 4.47 -26.37 -12.54
CA LYS A 18 5.37 -26.53 -13.69
C LYS A 18 6.46 -27.58 -13.42
N LEU A 19 6.98 -27.62 -12.20
CA LEU A 19 7.98 -28.60 -11.76
C LEU A 19 7.40 -29.96 -11.36
N ASN A 20 6.08 -30.21 -11.57
CA ASN A 20 5.37 -31.42 -11.20
C ASN A 20 5.49 -31.81 -9.71
N LEU A 21 5.54 -30.80 -8.80
CA LEU A 21 5.69 -31.01 -7.36
C LEU A 21 4.35 -31.15 -6.61
N SER A 22 3.23 -31.26 -7.31
CA SER A 22 1.87 -31.39 -6.70
C SER A 22 1.72 -32.60 -5.79
N TYR A 23 2.50 -33.67 -5.99
CA TYR A 23 2.52 -34.87 -5.14
C TYR A 23 2.94 -34.58 -3.68
N LEU A 24 3.58 -33.44 -3.41
CA LEU A 24 3.97 -33.05 -2.05
C LEU A 24 2.75 -32.83 -1.13
N LYS A 25 1.60 -32.42 -1.69
CA LYS A 25 0.34 -32.28 -0.94
C LYS A 25 -0.14 -33.59 -0.32
N GLU A 26 0.17 -34.71 -0.95
CA GLU A 26 -0.22 -36.05 -0.47
C GLU A 26 0.77 -36.60 0.58
N LYS A 27 1.99 -36.05 0.63
CA LYS A 27 3.03 -36.50 1.55
C LYS A 27 3.00 -35.80 2.89
N TYR A 28 2.53 -34.56 2.94
CA TYR A 28 2.58 -33.72 4.13
C TYR A 28 1.20 -33.18 4.49
N THR A 29 0.94 -33.12 5.79
CA THR A 29 -0.28 -32.50 6.35
C THR A 29 0.11 -31.30 7.17
N LYS A 30 -0.61 -30.18 7.01
CA LYS A 30 -0.45 -29.02 7.88
C LYS A 30 -0.97 -29.32 9.26
N VAL A 31 -0.18 -29.04 10.29
CA VAL A 31 -0.51 -29.26 11.71
C VAL A 31 -0.84 -27.95 12.39
N ASP A 32 -0.01 -26.91 12.16
CA ASP A 32 -0.14 -25.62 12.84
C ASP A 32 0.46 -24.50 11.99
N GLU A 33 0.23 -23.25 12.39
CA GLU A 33 0.86 -22.08 11.78
C GLU A 33 1.13 -20.97 12.80
N ILE A 34 2.20 -20.22 12.58
CA ILE A 34 2.49 -18.98 13.26
C ILE A 34 2.27 -17.87 12.23
N PRO A 35 1.19 -17.07 12.36
CA PRO A 35 0.82 -16.06 11.37
C PRO A 35 1.91 -15.03 11.13
N PHE A 36 1.82 -14.35 9.99
CA PHE A 36 2.71 -13.25 9.66
C PHE A 36 2.56 -12.13 10.70
N ASP A 37 3.68 -11.59 11.12
CA ASP A 37 3.76 -10.44 12.00
C ASP A 37 4.70 -9.37 11.41
N PHE A 38 4.27 -8.12 11.42
CA PHE A 38 4.99 -7.00 10.81
C PHE A 38 6.29 -6.66 11.51
N ASN A 39 6.38 -6.87 12.82
CA ASN A 39 7.60 -6.62 13.57
C ASN A 39 8.63 -7.73 13.31
N ARG A 40 8.14 -8.97 13.25
CA ARG A 40 8.97 -10.13 12.95
C ARG A 40 9.27 -10.29 11.46
N ARG A 41 8.46 -9.72 10.56
CA ARG A 41 8.54 -9.81 9.09
C ARG A 41 8.70 -11.24 8.56
N ARG A 42 8.09 -12.22 9.25
CA ARG A 42 8.14 -13.63 8.89
C ARG A 42 6.88 -14.37 9.36
N MET A 43 6.64 -15.51 8.76
CA MET A 43 5.59 -16.44 9.12
C MET A 43 6.09 -17.86 9.07
N SER A 44 5.47 -18.75 9.83
CA SER A 44 5.86 -20.16 9.90
C SER A 44 4.66 -21.09 9.74
N VAL A 45 4.92 -22.26 9.16
CA VAL A 45 3.95 -23.34 9.05
C VAL A 45 4.61 -24.61 9.55
N VAL A 46 3.88 -25.36 10.39
CA VAL A 46 4.28 -26.70 10.82
C VAL A 46 3.56 -27.73 9.95
N ILE A 47 4.36 -28.58 9.33
CA ILE A 47 3.85 -29.72 8.55
C ILE A 47 4.34 -31.04 9.17
N LYS A 48 3.58 -32.10 8.94
CA LYS A 48 3.88 -33.45 9.41
C LYS A 48 3.90 -34.42 8.23
N ASP A 49 4.90 -35.27 8.17
CA ASP A 49 4.98 -36.32 7.18
C ASP A 49 4.17 -37.58 7.60
N LYS A 50 4.03 -38.55 6.70
CA LYS A 50 3.33 -39.81 6.96
C LYS A 50 3.99 -40.68 8.06
N LYS A 51 5.24 -40.38 8.44
CA LYS A 51 5.99 -41.09 9.50
C LYS A 51 5.88 -40.37 10.86
N GLY A 52 5.09 -39.30 10.95
CA GLY A 52 4.90 -38.55 12.18
C GLY A 52 5.99 -37.50 12.46
N LYS A 53 6.97 -37.32 11.57
CA LYS A 53 8.02 -36.29 11.73
C LYS A 53 7.46 -34.92 11.39
N THR A 54 7.61 -33.97 12.31
CA THR A 54 7.20 -32.58 12.11
C THR A 54 8.33 -31.72 11.56
N GLN A 55 7.98 -30.71 10.76
CA GLN A 55 8.90 -29.71 10.21
C GLN A 55 8.27 -28.33 10.33
N LEU A 56 8.98 -27.41 10.93
CA LEU A 56 8.66 -25.98 10.92
C LEU A 56 9.34 -25.35 9.71
N ILE A 57 8.57 -24.75 8.84
CA ILE A 57 9.04 -24.01 7.66
C ILE A 57 8.70 -22.55 7.86
N THR A 58 9.73 -21.71 7.86
CA THR A 58 9.61 -20.27 8.06
C THR A 58 10.02 -19.53 6.79
N LYS A 59 9.19 -18.60 6.33
CA LYS A 59 9.49 -17.68 5.22
C LYS A 59 9.39 -16.24 5.68
N GLY A 60 10.24 -15.36 5.16
CA GLY A 60 10.21 -13.94 5.52
C GLY A 60 11.33 -13.12 4.88
N ALA A 61 11.47 -11.90 5.38
CA ALA A 61 12.55 -11.01 4.98
C ALA A 61 13.91 -11.68 5.24
N VAL A 62 14.83 -11.55 4.29
CA VAL A 62 16.11 -12.28 4.34
C VAL A 62 16.87 -11.99 5.63
N GLU A 63 16.94 -10.74 6.04
CA GLU A 63 17.64 -10.32 7.26
C GLU A 63 17.04 -10.99 8.51
N GLU A 64 15.72 -11.12 8.56
CA GLU A 64 15.02 -11.71 9.71
C GLU A 64 15.16 -13.24 9.75
N ILE A 65 15.20 -13.89 8.58
CA ILE A 65 15.46 -15.33 8.50
C ILE A 65 16.92 -15.64 8.84
N LEU A 66 17.88 -14.82 8.42
CA LEU A 66 19.29 -14.98 8.78
C LEU A 66 19.52 -14.86 10.30
N LYS A 67 18.78 -13.98 11.00
CA LYS A 67 18.88 -13.83 12.47
C LYS A 67 18.48 -15.10 13.24
N ILE A 68 17.49 -15.84 12.76
CA ILE A 68 16.98 -17.06 13.40
C ILE A 68 17.66 -18.33 12.92
N SER A 69 18.52 -18.26 11.88
CA SER A 69 19.21 -19.39 11.28
C SER A 69 20.64 -19.50 11.83
N SER A 70 21.02 -20.71 12.25
CA SER A 70 22.38 -21.03 12.70
C SER A 70 23.12 -21.91 11.70
N LYS A 71 22.41 -22.49 10.75
CA LYS A 71 22.96 -23.40 9.73
C LYS A 71 22.40 -23.04 8.36
N VAL A 72 23.08 -23.52 7.32
CA VAL A 72 22.68 -23.39 5.92
C VAL A 72 22.79 -24.76 5.24
N GLU A 73 21.82 -25.08 4.39
CA GLU A 73 21.93 -26.23 3.49
C GLU A 73 22.49 -25.76 2.14
N TYR A 74 23.60 -26.35 1.75
CA TYR A 74 24.22 -26.10 0.46
C TYR A 74 24.54 -27.42 -0.22
N ARG A 75 23.98 -27.68 -1.39
CA ARG A 75 24.16 -28.91 -2.20
C ARG A 75 23.93 -30.21 -1.40
N GLY A 76 22.91 -30.23 -0.55
CA GLY A 76 22.52 -31.39 0.26
C GLY A 76 23.38 -31.59 1.53
N LYS A 77 24.30 -30.66 1.86
CA LYS A 77 25.05 -30.65 3.10
C LYS A 77 24.61 -29.51 3.99
N VAL A 78 24.47 -29.80 5.28
CA VAL A 78 24.12 -28.80 6.29
C VAL A 78 25.40 -28.38 6.99
N GLU A 79 25.74 -27.11 6.87
CA GLU A 79 26.95 -26.49 7.45
C GLU A 79 26.58 -25.35 8.38
N SER A 80 27.53 -24.88 9.19
CA SER A 80 27.31 -23.69 10.04
C SER A 80 27.18 -22.43 9.19
N LEU A 81 26.19 -21.59 9.51
CA LEU A 81 25.98 -20.31 8.85
C LEU A 81 26.96 -19.27 9.44
N THR A 82 28.11 -19.10 8.79
CA THR A 82 29.13 -18.13 9.22
C THR A 82 28.79 -16.72 8.82
N GLU A 83 29.46 -15.72 9.41
CA GLU A 83 29.22 -14.31 9.06
C GLU A 83 29.66 -14.00 7.61
N GLU A 84 30.66 -14.70 7.09
CA GLU A 84 31.08 -14.59 5.69
C GLU A 84 29.96 -15.04 4.75
N ILE A 85 29.34 -16.21 5.01
CA ILE A 85 28.24 -16.74 4.21
C ILE A 85 27.02 -15.80 4.30
N LYS A 86 26.71 -15.25 5.48
CA LYS A 86 25.63 -14.27 5.64
C LYS A 86 25.88 -13.03 4.77
N LYS A 87 27.11 -12.53 4.77
CA LYS A 87 27.50 -11.37 3.98
C LYS A 87 27.35 -11.62 2.48
N GLU A 88 27.84 -12.76 1.99
CA GLU A 88 27.67 -13.17 0.58
C GLU A 88 26.19 -13.26 0.18
N ILE A 89 25.35 -13.84 1.04
CA ILE A 89 23.89 -13.91 0.79
C ILE A 89 23.29 -12.51 0.70
N LEU A 90 23.63 -11.60 1.62
CA LEU A 90 23.11 -10.24 1.61
C LEU A 90 23.57 -9.46 0.37
N GLU A 91 24.81 -9.63 -0.08
CA GLU A 91 25.31 -9.02 -1.33
C GLU A 91 24.54 -9.52 -2.57
N ILE A 92 24.24 -10.83 -2.63
CA ILE A 92 23.43 -11.40 -3.71
C ILE A 92 21.99 -10.83 -3.66
N VAL A 93 21.41 -10.77 -2.46
CA VAL A 93 20.05 -10.24 -2.26
C VAL A 93 19.99 -8.77 -2.65
N GLU A 94 20.97 -7.97 -2.27
CA GLU A 94 21.04 -6.56 -2.65
C GLU A 94 21.14 -6.38 -4.16
N ARG A 95 21.94 -7.21 -4.84
CA ARG A 95 22.02 -7.22 -6.30
C ARG A 95 20.67 -7.58 -6.95
N LEU A 96 19.94 -8.58 -6.44
CA LEU A 96 18.64 -8.96 -6.94
C LEU A 96 17.60 -7.85 -6.68
N ASN A 97 17.63 -7.24 -5.49
CA ASN A 97 16.76 -6.11 -5.15
C ASN A 97 17.02 -4.90 -6.06
N SER A 98 18.30 -4.62 -6.39
CA SER A 98 18.65 -3.53 -7.32
C SER A 98 18.17 -3.78 -8.76
N GLN A 99 17.85 -5.04 -9.10
CA GLN A 99 17.21 -5.43 -10.37
C GLN A 99 15.67 -5.40 -10.29
N GLY A 100 15.09 -4.92 -9.18
CA GLY A 100 13.65 -4.84 -8.98
C GLY A 100 13.00 -6.15 -8.50
N MET A 101 13.81 -7.15 -8.10
CA MET A 101 13.28 -8.41 -7.59
C MET A 101 13.05 -8.32 -6.08
N ARG A 102 11.87 -8.74 -5.63
CA ARG A 102 11.57 -8.94 -4.21
C ARG A 102 12.10 -10.30 -3.77
N VAL A 103 12.98 -10.33 -2.77
CA VAL A 103 13.60 -11.57 -2.28
C VAL A 103 13.07 -11.93 -0.90
N ILE A 104 12.65 -13.18 -0.74
CA ILE A 104 12.32 -13.78 0.56
C ILE A 104 13.21 -15.00 0.81
N ALA A 105 13.59 -15.21 2.06
CA ALA A 105 14.33 -16.40 2.46
C ALA A 105 13.38 -17.45 3.06
N VAL A 106 13.81 -18.70 2.99
CA VAL A 106 13.11 -19.87 3.55
C VAL A 106 14.08 -20.64 4.44
N SER A 107 13.65 -20.93 5.64
CA SER A 107 14.38 -21.78 6.58
C SER A 107 13.50 -22.90 7.12
N GLN A 108 14.12 -23.96 7.62
CA GLN A 108 13.41 -25.09 8.21
C GLN A 108 14.04 -25.56 9.52
N LYS A 109 13.23 -26.22 10.36
CA LYS A 109 13.65 -26.91 11.56
C LYS A 109 12.85 -28.20 11.70
N THR A 110 13.56 -29.30 11.95
CA THR A 110 12.94 -30.60 12.15
C THR A 110 12.58 -30.81 13.62
N ASN A 111 11.36 -31.32 13.89
CA ASN A 111 10.83 -31.57 15.22
C ASN A 111 11.06 -30.37 16.16
N PRO A 112 10.44 -29.20 15.86
CA PRO A 112 10.70 -27.95 16.60
C PRO A 112 10.34 -28.07 18.09
N SER A 113 9.17 -28.61 18.39
CA SER A 113 8.69 -28.92 19.74
C SER A 113 7.63 -30.04 19.68
N VAL A 114 7.00 -30.35 20.81
CA VAL A 114 5.91 -31.33 20.90
C VAL A 114 4.68 -30.80 20.17
N GLU A 115 3.95 -31.68 19.47
CA GLU A 115 2.73 -31.32 18.76
C GLU A 115 1.69 -30.69 19.72
N GLY A 116 1.14 -29.55 19.35
CA GLY A 116 0.20 -28.76 20.15
C GLY A 116 0.80 -27.64 20.99
N VAL A 117 2.13 -27.45 20.97
CA VAL A 117 2.87 -26.41 21.75
C VAL A 117 3.76 -25.56 20.84
N PHE A 118 3.46 -25.48 19.55
CA PHE A 118 4.24 -24.68 18.61
C PHE A 118 4.05 -23.19 18.87
N SER A 119 5.16 -22.44 18.87
CA SER A 119 5.15 -21.02 19.18
C SER A 119 6.30 -20.26 18.49
N VAL A 120 6.33 -18.94 18.64
CA VAL A 120 7.40 -18.08 18.12
C VAL A 120 8.78 -18.50 18.67
N ALA A 121 8.86 -19.13 19.85
CA ALA A 121 10.11 -19.62 20.42
C ALA A 121 10.76 -20.74 19.57
N ASP A 122 9.98 -21.47 18.81
CA ASP A 122 10.47 -22.50 17.88
C ASP A 122 11.23 -21.91 16.68
N GLU A 123 10.98 -20.63 16.35
CA GLU A 123 11.65 -19.88 15.29
C GLU A 123 13.09 -19.51 15.70
N SER A 124 13.89 -20.51 16.05
CA SER A 124 15.29 -20.34 16.46
C SER A 124 16.13 -21.54 16.03
N ASN A 125 17.44 -21.33 15.83
CA ASN A 125 18.38 -22.37 15.40
C ASN A 125 17.91 -23.09 14.11
N MET A 126 17.39 -22.31 13.16
CA MET A 126 16.89 -22.81 11.89
C MET A 126 18.02 -23.17 10.92
N VAL A 127 17.69 -23.98 9.93
CA VAL A 127 18.54 -24.24 8.77
C VAL A 127 18.04 -23.42 7.60
N LEU A 128 18.84 -22.51 7.10
CA LEU A 128 18.54 -21.76 5.89
C LEU A 128 18.55 -22.70 4.69
N MET A 129 17.43 -22.76 3.96
CA MET A 129 17.26 -23.61 2.78
C MET A 129 17.57 -22.88 1.47
N GLY A 130 17.44 -21.55 1.47
CA GLY A 130 17.66 -20.71 0.31
C GLY A 130 16.76 -19.48 0.30
N TYR A 131 16.68 -18.86 -0.86
CA TYR A 131 15.82 -17.69 -1.08
C TYR A 131 15.06 -17.82 -2.41
N LEU A 132 13.94 -17.11 -2.48
CA LEU A 132 13.09 -17.01 -3.66
C LEU A 132 13.05 -15.53 -4.09
N ALA A 133 13.28 -15.28 -5.38
CA ALA A 133 13.21 -13.95 -5.95
C ALA A 133 11.98 -13.85 -6.86
N PHE A 134 11.19 -12.78 -6.67
CA PHE A 134 9.97 -12.50 -7.42
C PHE A 134 10.16 -11.21 -8.20
N LEU A 135 9.82 -11.23 -9.47
CA LEU A 135 9.75 -10.03 -10.30
C LEU A 135 8.29 -9.59 -10.39
N ASP A 136 8.01 -8.37 -9.97
CA ASP A 136 6.69 -7.73 -10.08
C ASP A 136 6.87 -6.41 -10.85
N PRO A 137 6.88 -6.46 -12.19
CA PRO A 137 7.13 -5.28 -13.00
C PRO A 137 5.94 -4.32 -12.93
N PRO A 138 6.18 -3.00 -12.94
CA PRO A 138 5.11 -2.02 -13.02
C PRO A 138 4.36 -2.18 -14.36
N LYS A 139 3.09 -1.79 -14.37
CA LYS A 139 2.30 -1.76 -15.61
C LYS A 139 2.85 -0.71 -16.59
N GLU A 140 2.77 -0.99 -17.87
CA GLU A 140 3.25 -0.08 -18.92
C GLU A 140 2.58 1.30 -18.89
N SER A 141 1.28 1.36 -18.52
CA SER A 141 0.54 2.62 -18.39
C SER A 141 0.97 3.49 -17.20
N THR A 142 1.70 2.94 -16.22
CA THR A 142 2.07 3.65 -14.98
C THR A 142 2.93 4.88 -15.25
N LEU A 143 3.92 4.77 -16.12
CA LEU A 143 4.80 5.90 -16.48
C LEU A 143 3.98 7.07 -17.08
N SER A 144 3.10 6.76 -18.03
CA SER A 144 2.25 7.76 -18.68
C SER A 144 1.28 8.41 -17.70
N ALA A 145 0.71 7.63 -16.80
CA ALA A 145 -0.21 8.14 -15.78
C ALA A 145 0.47 9.06 -14.75
N ILE A 146 1.66 8.69 -14.28
CA ILE A 146 2.42 9.54 -13.35
C ILE A 146 2.80 10.87 -14.00
N LYS A 147 3.22 10.82 -15.27
CA LYS A 147 3.53 12.04 -16.04
C LYS A 147 2.29 12.93 -16.17
N ALA A 148 1.15 12.36 -16.57
CA ALA A 148 -0.10 13.09 -16.73
C ALA A 148 -0.60 13.69 -15.39
N LEU A 149 -0.49 12.96 -14.27
CA LEU A 149 -0.80 13.48 -12.95
C LEU A 149 0.08 14.69 -12.58
N ASN A 150 1.39 14.60 -12.81
CA ASN A 150 2.32 15.70 -12.55
C ASN A 150 2.02 16.92 -13.45
N GLU A 151 1.73 16.73 -14.73
CA GLU A 151 1.30 17.80 -15.66
C GLU A 151 0.01 18.49 -15.20
N ASN A 152 -0.87 17.74 -14.52
CA ASN A 152 -2.07 18.28 -13.89
C ASN A 152 -1.82 18.83 -12.47
N GLY A 153 -0.54 18.99 -12.04
CA GLY A 153 -0.19 19.56 -10.75
C GLY A 153 -0.49 18.65 -9.55
N VAL A 154 -0.56 17.33 -9.77
CA VAL A 154 -0.67 16.33 -8.70
C VAL A 154 0.71 15.73 -8.44
N SER A 155 1.29 16.03 -7.29
CA SER A 155 2.57 15.45 -6.86
C SER A 155 2.38 14.00 -6.42
N VAL A 156 3.13 13.08 -7.03
CA VAL A 156 3.05 11.64 -6.69
C VAL A 156 4.13 11.28 -5.69
N LYS A 157 3.72 10.66 -4.57
CA LYS A 157 4.61 10.12 -3.56
C LYS A 157 4.42 8.61 -3.41
N VAL A 158 5.51 7.88 -3.22
CA VAL A 158 5.52 6.42 -3.08
C VAL A 158 5.75 6.04 -1.63
N LEU A 159 4.78 5.38 -1.00
CA LEU A 159 4.83 4.88 0.38
C LEU A 159 4.73 3.36 0.36
N THR A 160 5.87 2.67 0.54
CA THR A 160 5.90 1.20 0.45
C THR A 160 6.55 0.53 1.66
N GLY A 161 6.09 -0.68 1.98
CA GLY A 161 6.77 -1.58 2.93
C GLY A 161 7.97 -2.32 2.33
N ASP A 162 8.20 -2.20 1.03
CA ASP A 162 9.26 -2.88 0.31
C ASP A 162 10.64 -2.35 0.63
N ASN A 163 11.66 -3.12 0.23
CA ASN A 163 13.05 -2.75 0.34
C ASN A 163 13.39 -1.54 -0.54
N ASP A 164 14.31 -0.70 -0.09
CA ASP A 164 14.75 0.51 -0.78
C ASP A 164 15.37 0.24 -2.17
N GLY A 165 16.10 -0.86 -2.34
CA GLY A 165 16.66 -1.27 -3.63
C GLY A 165 15.57 -1.57 -4.68
N VAL A 166 14.57 -2.38 -4.30
CA VAL A 166 13.40 -2.68 -5.15
C VAL A 166 12.63 -1.40 -5.47
N THR A 167 12.36 -0.58 -4.45
CA THR A 167 11.62 0.67 -4.59
C THR A 167 12.32 1.61 -5.55
N LYS A 168 13.64 1.80 -5.42
CA LYS A 168 14.45 2.62 -6.31
C LYS A 168 14.39 2.15 -7.76
N CYS A 169 14.48 0.83 -7.98
CA CYS A 169 14.39 0.25 -9.30
C CYS A 169 13.02 0.51 -9.96
N ILE A 170 11.93 0.25 -9.23
CA ILE A 170 10.58 0.48 -9.71
C ILE A 170 10.32 1.96 -9.98
N CYS A 171 10.69 2.86 -9.05
CA CYS A 171 10.54 4.30 -9.24
C CYS A 171 11.24 4.79 -10.52
N LYS A 172 12.46 4.30 -10.77
CA LYS A 172 13.19 4.61 -12.01
C LYS A 172 12.46 4.13 -13.27
N GLN A 173 11.86 2.93 -13.23
CA GLN A 173 11.11 2.38 -14.37
C GLN A 173 9.84 3.18 -14.67
N VAL A 174 9.20 3.74 -13.65
CA VAL A 174 7.96 4.53 -13.80
C VAL A 174 8.21 6.05 -13.87
N GLY A 175 9.46 6.48 -14.03
CA GLY A 175 9.81 7.89 -14.26
C GLY A 175 9.73 8.79 -13.02
N ILE A 176 9.73 8.21 -11.82
CA ILE A 176 9.85 8.98 -10.57
C ILE A 176 11.34 9.17 -10.27
N GLU A 177 11.76 10.43 -10.21
CA GLU A 177 13.12 10.76 -9.79
C GLU A 177 13.32 10.46 -8.31
N VAL A 178 14.38 9.73 -8.01
CA VAL A 178 14.71 9.30 -6.65
C VAL A 178 16.06 9.92 -6.26
N GLU A 179 16.03 11.14 -5.77
CA GLU A 179 17.21 11.78 -5.18
C GLU A 179 17.51 11.18 -3.80
N ASN A 180 16.47 11.06 -2.96
CA ASN A 180 16.55 10.54 -1.61
C ASN A 180 15.37 9.61 -1.30
N ILE A 181 15.65 8.55 -0.54
CA ILE A 181 14.64 7.65 0.02
C ILE A 181 14.67 7.80 1.54
N LEU A 182 13.51 7.98 2.15
CA LEU A 182 13.38 7.97 3.60
C LEU A 182 12.90 6.58 4.08
N LEU A 183 13.68 5.99 4.98
CA LEU A 183 13.38 4.65 5.50
C LEU A 183 12.50 4.70 6.75
N GLY A 184 11.69 3.67 6.95
CA GLY A 184 10.84 3.55 8.13
C GLY A 184 11.61 3.63 9.46
N SER A 185 12.83 3.10 9.55
CA SER A 185 13.70 3.25 10.73
C SER A 185 14.02 4.72 11.04
N GLN A 186 14.37 5.50 10.02
CA GLN A 186 14.65 6.92 10.17
C GLN A 186 13.39 7.72 10.59
N ILE A 187 12.21 7.37 10.04
CA ILE A 187 10.94 8.00 10.42
C ILE A 187 10.58 7.74 11.89
N SER A 188 10.94 6.56 12.42
CA SER A 188 10.70 6.24 13.83
C SER A 188 11.52 7.08 14.79
N GLU A 189 12.69 7.56 14.36
CA GLU A 189 13.60 8.40 15.17
C GLU A 189 13.27 9.89 15.08
N MET A 190 12.46 10.32 14.09
CA MET A 190 12.10 11.71 13.86
C MET A 190 10.86 12.13 14.64
N ASP A 191 10.87 13.39 15.12
CA ASP A 191 9.66 14.06 15.57
C ASP A 191 8.78 14.53 14.40
N ASP A 192 7.57 15.00 14.68
CA ASP A 192 6.63 15.43 13.65
C ASP A 192 7.08 16.72 12.96
N GLU A 193 7.79 17.60 13.64
CA GLU A 193 8.28 18.87 13.08
C GLU A 193 9.43 18.65 12.07
N GLU A 194 10.29 17.70 12.32
CA GLU A 194 11.33 17.29 11.38
C GLU A 194 10.72 16.58 10.17
N LEU A 195 9.76 15.67 10.44
CA LEU A 195 9.09 14.90 9.40
C LEU A 195 8.26 15.81 8.47
N LYS A 196 7.58 16.86 9.00
CA LYS A 196 6.87 17.87 8.21
C LYS A 196 7.76 18.51 7.13
N LYS A 197 8.99 18.84 7.47
CA LYS A 197 9.94 19.43 6.52
C LYS A 197 10.45 18.43 5.47
N LYS A 198 10.61 17.16 5.87
CA LYS A 198 11.14 16.11 4.98
C LYS A 198 10.10 15.58 3.99
N VAL A 199 8.84 15.47 4.39
CA VAL A 199 7.77 15.00 3.50
C VAL A 199 7.50 15.94 2.33
N GLU A 200 7.83 17.21 2.45
CA GLU A 200 7.73 18.17 1.34
C GLU A 200 8.75 17.88 0.22
N LYS A 201 9.96 17.50 0.61
CA LYS A 201 11.10 17.35 -0.30
C LYS A 201 11.27 15.93 -0.83
N ILE A 202 10.81 14.94 -0.08
CA ILE A 202 11.02 13.52 -0.39
C ILE A 202 9.76 12.94 -1.00
N ASN A 203 9.91 12.25 -2.11
CA ASN A 203 8.81 11.61 -2.83
C ASN A 203 8.75 10.09 -2.63
N VAL A 204 9.80 9.47 -2.06
CA VAL A 204 9.90 8.02 -1.95
C VAL A 204 10.23 7.61 -0.52
N PHE A 205 9.37 6.75 0.04
CA PHE A 205 9.45 6.23 1.40
C PHE A 205 9.40 4.71 1.36
N ALA A 206 10.40 4.03 1.94
CA ALA A 206 10.55 2.59 1.86
C ALA A 206 10.66 1.92 3.24
N LYS A 207 10.44 0.61 3.31
CA LYS A 207 10.43 -0.20 4.55
C LYS A 207 9.46 0.35 5.61
N LEU A 208 8.33 0.90 5.18
CA LEU A 208 7.32 1.49 6.07
C LEU A 208 6.46 0.43 6.75
N SER A 209 6.14 0.67 8.02
CA SER A 209 5.02 0.02 8.70
C SER A 209 3.68 0.70 8.32
N PRO A 210 2.53 0.04 8.55
CA PRO A 210 1.22 0.64 8.32
C PRO A 210 1.00 1.95 9.09
N SER A 211 1.43 2.02 10.35
CA SER A 211 1.34 3.22 11.19
C SER A 211 2.18 4.38 10.67
N GLN A 212 3.34 4.09 10.07
CA GLN A 212 4.19 5.12 9.47
C GLN A 212 3.59 5.69 8.18
N LYS A 213 2.90 4.86 7.38
CA LYS A 213 2.15 5.34 6.20
C LYS A 213 1.06 6.33 6.62
N SER A 214 0.25 5.97 7.61
CA SER A 214 -0.80 6.83 8.18
C SER A 214 -0.22 8.13 8.75
N ARG A 215 0.91 8.05 9.47
CA ARG A 215 1.61 9.23 10.01
C ARG A 215 2.06 10.20 8.92
N ILE A 216 2.62 9.69 7.81
CA ILE A 216 3.05 10.54 6.67
C ILE A 216 1.84 11.22 6.03
N VAL A 217 0.75 10.49 5.80
CA VAL A 217 -0.49 11.03 5.22
C VAL A 217 -1.04 12.14 6.09
N ARG A 218 -1.17 11.91 7.41
CA ARG A 218 -1.62 12.93 8.36
C ARG A 218 -0.76 14.19 8.31
N ILE A 219 0.56 14.04 8.31
CA ILE A 219 1.50 15.18 8.28
C ILE A 219 1.37 15.97 6.97
N LEU A 220 1.18 15.32 5.83
CA LEU A 220 0.94 16.01 4.56
C LEU A 220 -0.35 16.85 4.61
N ARG A 221 -1.43 16.33 5.22
CA ARG A 221 -2.67 17.08 5.43
C ARG A 221 -2.48 18.25 6.40
N GLU A 222 -1.75 18.06 7.51
CA GLU A 222 -1.41 19.13 8.44
C GLU A 222 -0.57 20.24 7.79
N ASN A 223 0.23 19.91 6.78
CA ASN A 223 0.96 20.87 5.95
C ASN A 223 0.06 21.65 4.96
N GLY A 224 -1.25 21.34 4.93
CA GLY A 224 -2.25 22.03 4.08
C GLY A 224 -2.43 21.42 2.70
N HIS A 225 -1.91 20.23 2.44
CA HIS A 225 -2.15 19.51 1.17
C HIS A 225 -3.45 18.74 1.21
N THR A 226 -4.13 18.65 0.06
CA THR A 226 -5.18 17.68 -0.17
C THR A 226 -4.54 16.37 -0.60
N VAL A 227 -4.73 15.31 0.19
CA VAL A 227 -4.05 14.03 0.03
C VAL A 227 -5.02 12.94 -0.41
N GLY A 228 -4.81 12.39 -1.61
CA GLY A 228 -5.39 11.12 -2.02
C GLY A 228 -4.42 9.98 -1.69
N PHE A 229 -4.89 8.93 -1.05
CA PHE A 229 -4.08 7.73 -0.79
C PHE A 229 -4.66 6.52 -1.52
N MET A 230 -3.83 5.87 -2.34
CA MET A 230 -4.22 4.67 -3.08
C MET A 230 -3.53 3.43 -2.52
N GLY A 231 -4.33 2.39 -2.21
CA GLY A 231 -3.81 1.13 -1.70
C GLY A 231 -4.73 -0.05 -2.01
N ASP A 232 -4.19 -1.28 -1.96
CA ASP A 232 -4.92 -2.52 -2.23
C ASP A 232 -4.78 -3.57 -1.12
N GLY A 233 -3.96 -3.30 -0.11
CA GLY A 233 -3.66 -4.20 0.99
C GLY A 233 -4.30 -3.82 2.33
N ILE A 234 -4.34 -4.78 3.25
CA ILE A 234 -4.77 -4.57 4.65
C ILE A 234 -3.95 -3.46 5.32
N ASN A 235 -2.67 -3.35 4.94
CA ASN A 235 -1.70 -2.41 5.52
C ASN A 235 -1.95 -0.96 5.13
N ASP A 236 -2.80 -0.74 4.14
CA ASP A 236 -3.08 0.56 3.56
C ASP A 236 -4.37 1.19 4.13
N ALA A 237 -5.22 0.36 4.76
CA ALA A 237 -6.52 0.78 5.30
C ALA A 237 -6.43 2.00 6.24
N ALA A 238 -5.50 1.98 7.21
CA ALA A 238 -5.32 3.09 8.14
C ALA A 238 -4.87 4.39 7.45
N ALA A 239 -4.00 4.28 6.44
CA ALA A 239 -3.54 5.44 5.66
C ALA A 239 -4.64 5.98 4.72
N MET A 240 -5.49 5.09 4.18
CA MET A 240 -6.68 5.51 3.41
C MET A 240 -7.68 6.28 4.25
N CYS A 241 -8.00 5.79 5.45
CA CYS A 241 -8.90 6.51 6.37
C CYS A 241 -8.34 7.86 6.85
N GLU A 242 -7.02 8.01 6.88
CA GLU A 242 -6.35 9.26 7.26
C GLU A 242 -6.29 10.28 6.11
N ALA A 243 -6.40 9.84 4.86
CA ALA A 243 -6.36 10.70 3.68
C ALA A 243 -7.65 11.53 3.52
N ASP A 244 -7.61 12.60 2.70
CA ASP A 244 -8.82 13.32 2.30
C ASP A 244 -9.67 12.51 1.31
N VAL A 245 -9.01 11.63 0.53
CA VAL A 245 -9.67 10.68 -0.37
C VAL A 245 -8.91 9.35 -0.33
N GLY A 246 -9.54 8.33 0.22
CA GLY A 246 -9.07 6.94 0.15
C GLY A 246 -9.46 6.30 -1.18
N ILE A 247 -8.51 5.69 -1.88
CA ILE A 247 -8.74 5.09 -3.21
C ILE A 247 -8.28 3.63 -3.17
N SER A 248 -9.14 2.73 -3.67
CA SER A 248 -8.80 1.32 -3.82
C SER A 248 -9.12 0.80 -5.22
N VAL A 249 -8.83 -0.46 -5.48
CA VAL A 249 -9.13 -1.12 -6.75
C VAL A 249 -10.07 -2.31 -6.52
N ASP A 250 -10.84 -2.70 -7.53
CA ASP A 250 -11.80 -3.81 -7.44
C ASP A 250 -11.16 -5.14 -6.99
N THR A 251 -9.90 -5.37 -7.35
CA THR A 251 -9.14 -6.57 -6.98
C THR A 251 -8.48 -6.51 -5.59
N ALA A 252 -8.66 -5.40 -4.85
CA ALA A 252 -8.12 -5.24 -3.51
C ALA A 252 -8.80 -6.16 -2.49
N VAL A 253 -8.17 -6.34 -1.32
CA VAL A 253 -8.77 -7.04 -0.19
C VAL A 253 -9.97 -6.28 0.36
N ASP A 254 -10.95 -6.99 0.93
CA ASP A 254 -12.22 -6.38 1.36
C ASP A 254 -12.03 -5.21 2.34
N ILE A 255 -11.11 -5.35 3.29
CA ILE A 255 -10.83 -4.28 4.26
C ILE A 255 -10.28 -3.00 3.61
N ALA A 256 -9.52 -3.12 2.52
CA ALA A 256 -9.04 -1.97 1.77
C ALA A 256 -10.18 -1.29 0.99
N LYS A 257 -11.10 -2.09 0.42
CA LYS A 257 -12.29 -1.56 -0.26
C LYS A 257 -13.25 -0.87 0.71
N GLU A 258 -13.46 -1.43 1.90
CA GLU A 258 -14.30 -0.82 2.94
C GLU A 258 -13.72 0.48 3.51
N SER A 259 -12.39 0.65 3.46
CA SER A 259 -11.69 1.86 3.91
C SER A 259 -11.57 2.94 2.84
N ALA A 260 -11.98 2.66 1.61
CA ALA A 260 -11.84 3.56 0.47
C ALA A 260 -13.12 4.34 0.19
N ASP A 261 -12.97 5.63 -0.15
CA ASP A 261 -14.07 6.48 -0.64
C ASP A 261 -14.39 6.18 -2.12
N ILE A 262 -13.37 5.75 -2.88
CA ILE A 262 -13.46 5.48 -4.31
C ILE A 262 -12.83 4.12 -4.61
N ILE A 263 -13.55 3.29 -5.39
CA ILE A 263 -13.05 2.02 -5.90
C ILE A 263 -12.91 2.11 -7.42
N LEU A 264 -11.68 1.99 -7.91
CA LEU A 264 -11.41 1.92 -9.35
C LEU A 264 -11.76 0.52 -9.86
N LEU A 265 -12.69 0.44 -10.79
CA LEU A 265 -13.10 -0.84 -11.42
C LEU A 265 -12.04 -1.40 -12.35
N GLN A 266 -11.13 -0.55 -12.83
CA GLN A 266 -9.96 -0.95 -13.61
C GLN A 266 -8.70 -0.62 -12.82
N LYS A 267 -7.80 -1.60 -12.72
CA LYS A 267 -6.49 -1.41 -12.08
C LYS A 267 -5.55 -0.66 -13.05
N ASP A 268 -5.90 0.60 -13.35
CA ASP A 268 -5.11 1.48 -14.23
C ASP A 268 -5.07 2.91 -13.65
N LEU A 269 -3.87 3.44 -13.49
CA LEU A 269 -3.64 4.79 -12.96
C LEU A 269 -4.10 5.90 -13.92
N MET A 270 -4.28 5.61 -15.23
CA MET A 270 -4.86 6.58 -16.17
C MET A 270 -6.32 6.89 -15.82
N VAL A 271 -7.07 5.92 -15.27
CA VAL A 271 -8.44 6.14 -14.79
C VAL A 271 -8.44 7.14 -13.60
N LEU A 272 -7.42 7.06 -12.74
CA LEU A 272 -7.26 8.01 -11.64
C LEU A 272 -7.00 9.44 -12.16
N GLU A 273 -6.14 9.59 -13.16
CA GLU A 273 -5.84 10.88 -13.78
C GLU A 273 -7.11 11.51 -14.38
N GLN A 274 -7.89 10.74 -15.13
CA GLN A 274 -9.18 11.16 -15.67
C GLN A 274 -10.15 11.58 -14.56
N GLY A 275 -10.19 10.81 -13.46
CA GLY A 275 -10.98 11.13 -12.27
C GLY A 275 -10.62 12.48 -11.65
N VAL A 276 -9.32 12.82 -11.58
CA VAL A 276 -8.84 14.12 -11.10
C VAL A 276 -9.33 15.25 -12.01
N ILE A 277 -9.23 15.10 -13.33
CA ILE A 277 -9.66 16.12 -14.30
C ILE A 277 -11.16 16.35 -14.21
N GLU A 278 -11.96 15.28 -14.25
CA GLU A 278 -13.43 15.39 -14.18
C GLU A 278 -13.91 15.91 -12.82
N GLY A 279 -13.25 15.52 -11.73
CA GLY A 279 -13.53 16.05 -10.40
C GLY A 279 -13.29 17.56 -10.32
N ARG A 280 -12.19 18.07 -10.88
CA ARG A 280 -11.91 19.52 -10.96
C ARG A 280 -12.90 20.25 -11.82
N ARG A 281 -13.32 19.66 -12.94
CA ARG A 281 -14.37 20.23 -13.82
C ARG A 281 -15.70 20.32 -13.11
N THR A 282 -16.10 19.24 -12.43
CA THR A 282 -17.33 19.19 -11.63
C THR A 282 -17.32 20.24 -10.51
N PHE A 283 -16.22 20.33 -9.76
CA PHE A 283 -16.05 21.34 -8.71
C PHE A 283 -16.14 22.76 -9.28
N GLY A 284 -15.50 23.01 -10.44
CA GLY A 284 -15.59 24.30 -11.13
C GLY A 284 -17.03 24.65 -11.50
N ASN A 285 -17.84 23.71 -11.93
CA ASN A 285 -19.26 23.90 -12.24
C ASN A 285 -20.07 24.17 -10.96
N ILE A 286 -19.83 23.43 -9.88
CA ILE A 286 -20.49 23.63 -8.58
C ILE A 286 -20.20 25.05 -8.06
N ILE A 287 -18.96 25.52 -8.11
CA ILE A 287 -18.61 26.88 -7.69
C ILE A 287 -19.29 27.96 -8.55
N LYS A 288 -19.40 27.74 -9.87
CA LYS A 288 -20.14 28.66 -10.75
C LYS A 288 -21.64 28.71 -10.37
N TYR A 289 -22.25 27.54 -10.15
CA TYR A 289 -23.62 27.44 -9.72
C TYR A 289 -23.88 28.18 -8.39
N ILE A 290 -23.05 27.91 -7.37
CA ILE A 290 -23.13 28.57 -6.06
C ILE A 290 -23.03 30.10 -6.21
N LYS A 291 -22.04 30.60 -6.98
CA LYS A 291 -21.85 32.04 -7.20
C LYS A 291 -23.02 32.66 -7.91
N MET A 292 -23.58 31.99 -8.93
CA MET A 292 -24.72 32.49 -9.70
C MET A 292 -25.98 32.55 -8.82
N THR A 293 -26.29 31.48 -8.09
CA THR A 293 -27.46 31.40 -7.21
C THR A 293 -27.37 32.38 -6.05
N ALA A 294 -26.20 32.47 -5.39
CA ALA A 294 -25.99 33.44 -4.31
C ALA A 294 -26.13 34.89 -4.79
N SER A 295 -25.52 35.21 -5.94
CA SER A 295 -25.61 36.57 -6.52
C SER A 295 -27.05 36.93 -6.90
N SER A 296 -27.80 35.99 -7.50
CA SER A 296 -29.20 36.20 -7.86
C SER A 296 -30.09 36.40 -6.64
N ASN A 297 -29.95 35.55 -5.63
CA ASN A 297 -30.75 35.66 -4.40
C ASN A 297 -30.44 36.97 -3.66
N PHE A 298 -29.14 37.33 -3.55
CA PHE A 298 -28.74 38.59 -2.93
C PHE A 298 -29.29 39.79 -3.70
N GLY A 299 -29.21 39.78 -5.04
CA GLY A 299 -29.75 40.81 -5.90
C GLY A 299 -31.27 40.97 -5.74
N ASN A 300 -31.99 39.87 -5.73
CA ASN A 300 -33.46 39.87 -5.53
C ASN A 300 -33.83 40.42 -4.14
N MET A 301 -33.19 39.95 -3.07
CA MET A 301 -33.46 40.44 -1.71
C MET A 301 -33.14 41.91 -1.54
N LEU A 302 -31.98 42.35 -2.04
CA LEU A 302 -31.57 43.75 -1.96
C LEU A 302 -32.54 44.67 -2.76
N SER A 303 -32.96 44.24 -3.95
CA SER A 303 -33.93 44.97 -4.77
C SER A 303 -35.26 45.12 -4.07
N VAL A 304 -35.78 44.05 -3.43
CA VAL A 304 -37.04 44.09 -2.66
C VAL A 304 -36.91 45.03 -1.46
N VAL A 305 -35.79 44.98 -0.72
CA VAL A 305 -35.55 45.88 0.42
C VAL A 305 -35.51 47.33 -0.01
N ILE A 306 -34.73 47.67 -1.05
CA ILE A 306 -34.65 49.04 -1.57
C ILE A 306 -36.00 49.52 -2.07
N ALA A 307 -36.69 48.71 -2.87
CA ALA A 307 -38.01 49.08 -3.40
C ALA A 307 -39.05 49.28 -2.29
N SER A 308 -39.01 48.49 -1.20
CA SER A 308 -39.90 48.63 -0.06
C SER A 308 -39.74 49.96 0.70
N VAL A 309 -38.61 50.63 0.59
CA VAL A 309 -38.39 51.97 1.18
C VAL A 309 -39.14 53.06 0.38
N PHE A 310 -39.25 52.87 -0.93
CA PHE A 310 -39.82 53.90 -1.81
C PHE A 310 -41.26 53.63 -2.25
N LEU A 311 -41.72 52.37 -2.15
CA LEU A 311 -43.04 51.97 -2.59
C LEU A 311 -43.97 51.71 -1.41
N PRO A 312 -45.27 52.17 -1.49
CA PRO A 312 -46.25 51.94 -0.43
C PRO A 312 -46.87 50.51 -0.45
N PHE A 313 -46.34 49.61 -1.25
CA PHE A 313 -46.75 48.21 -1.36
C PHE A 313 -45.54 47.29 -1.49
N LEU A 314 -45.73 45.99 -1.17
CA LEU A 314 -44.69 44.99 -1.33
C LEU A 314 -44.39 44.75 -2.82
N PRO A 315 -43.17 45.04 -3.28
CA PRO A 315 -42.82 44.94 -4.70
C PRO A 315 -42.80 43.53 -5.23
N MET A 316 -42.66 42.53 -4.36
CA MET A 316 -42.63 41.12 -4.69
C MET A 316 -43.30 40.29 -3.60
N LEU A 317 -44.26 39.44 -3.96
CA LEU A 317 -44.88 38.52 -3.04
C LEU A 317 -43.97 37.32 -2.77
N PRO A 318 -44.02 36.70 -1.58
CA PRO A 318 -43.22 35.53 -1.25
C PRO A 318 -43.32 34.38 -2.26
N ILE A 319 -44.51 34.18 -2.85
CA ILE A 319 -44.75 33.14 -3.85
C ILE A 319 -44.02 33.43 -5.18
N GLN A 320 -43.83 34.71 -5.53
CA GLN A 320 -43.06 35.08 -6.72
C GLN A 320 -41.58 34.83 -6.53
N ILE A 321 -41.03 35.09 -5.33
CA ILE A 321 -39.67 34.77 -4.98
C ILE A 321 -39.43 33.25 -5.02
N LEU A 322 -40.40 32.48 -4.49
CA LEU A 322 -40.35 31.01 -4.54
C LEU A 322 -40.34 30.49 -5.98
N ALA A 323 -41.23 31.02 -6.83
CA ALA A 323 -41.31 30.64 -8.24
C ALA A 323 -40.01 30.99 -8.99
N LEU A 324 -39.37 32.11 -8.68
CA LEU A 324 -38.08 32.53 -9.27
C LEU A 324 -36.96 31.59 -8.88
N ASN A 325 -36.90 31.19 -7.61
CA ASN A 325 -35.94 30.22 -7.14
C ASN A 325 -36.12 28.84 -7.80
N LEU A 326 -37.37 28.40 -7.94
CA LEU A 326 -37.68 27.13 -8.62
C LEU A 326 -37.26 27.13 -10.10
N ILE A 327 -37.36 28.26 -10.79
CA ILE A 327 -36.89 28.42 -12.17
C ILE A 327 -35.38 28.30 -12.25
N TYR A 328 -34.65 28.86 -11.27
CA TYR A 328 -33.19 28.72 -11.20
C TYR A 328 -32.75 27.27 -10.93
N ASP A 329 -33.50 26.52 -10.15
CA ASP A 329 -33.17 25.11 -9.83
C ASP A 329 -33.42 24.16 -11.02
N ILE A 330 -34.27 24.55 -11.97
CA ILE A 330 -34.61 23.77 -13.17
C ILE A 330 -33.69 24.10 -14.36
N SER A 331 -33.07 25.28 -14.38
CA SER A 331 -32.23 25.77 -15.49
C SER A 331 -30.77 25.39 -15.34
#